data_807da7b7bbcf70ff6c62adb41bcffa88
#
_entry.id   807da7b7bbcf70ff6c62adb41bcffa88
#
_cell.length_a   1.000
_cell.length_b   1.000
_cell.length_c   1.000
_cell.angle_alpha   90.00
_cell.angle_beta   90.00
_cell.angle_gamma   90.00
#
_symmetry.space_group_name_H-M   'P 1'
#
loop_
_entity.id
_entity.type
_entity.pdbx_description
1 polymer ?
#
loop_
_entity_poly.entity_id
_entity_poly.type
_entity_poly.pdbx_seq_one_letter_code
_entity_poly.pdbx_strand_id
1 'polypeptide(L)'
;MKKVEMFKLELVVPIEKQTEELYRQLSARPHNISHTELPIYEKHKEFVTNHPYRAWFIIWQNKIALGNAYIQYDNSIGLNCVDEISELQIKKILNLLTSEFQPLDPVPSLRIGKFFINIASSNIQLQEKLKSIGLIESQRSFIHDL
;
A
#
# COMPACT_ATOMS: atom_id res chain seq x y z
N MET A 1 -5.24 -29.09 -17.20
CA MET A 1 -6.11 -28.01 -16.65
C MET A 1 -5.27 -26.84 -16.14
N LYS A 2 -5.57 -25.65 -16.62
CA LYS A 2 -4.90 -24.46 -16.10
C LYS A 2 -5.41 -24.16 -14.69
N LYS A 3 -4.51 -23.99 -13.72
CA LYS A 3 -4.86 -23.45 -12.41
C LYS A 3 -5.35 -22.02 -12.60
N VAL A 4 -6.54 -21.73 -12.10
CA VAL A 4 -7.04 -20.36 -12.04
C VAL A 4 -6.31 -19.65 -10.92
N GLU A 5 -5.54 -18.60 -11.25
CA GLU A 5 -4.92 -17.77 -10.24
C GLU A 5 -5.99 -16.97 -9.51
N MET A 6 -6.06 -17.13 -8.20
CA MET A 6 -6.95 -16.34 -7.35
C MET A 6 -6.19 -15.15 -6.81
N PHE A 7 -6.49 -13.97 -7.34
CA PHE A 7 -5.93 -12.70 -6.86
C PHE A 7 -7.01 -11.94 -6.12
N LYS A 8 -6.74 -11.56 -4.87
CA LYS A 8 -7.77 -11.03 -3.98
C LYS A 8 -7.26 -9.89 -3.12
N LEU A 9 -8.09 -8.86 -2.98
CA LEU A 9 -7.91 -7.80 -1.97
C LEU A 9 -8.88 -8.10 -0.81
N GLU A 10 -8.34 -8.38 0.36
CA GLU A 10 -9.12 -8.63 1.57
C GLU A 10 -9.21 -7.36 2.40
N LEU A 11 -10.43 -6.86 2.60
CA LEU A 11 -10.65 -5.66 3.41
C LEU A 11 -10.19 -5.90 4.86
N VAL A 12 -9.37 -4.99 5.37
CA VAL A 12 -8.91 -5.06 6.75
C VAL A 12 -10.05 -4.67 7.68
N VAL A 13 -10.38 -5.59 8.58
CA VAL A 13 -11.26 -5.39 9.72
C VAL A 13 -10.46 -5.80 10.98
N PRO A 14 -10.79 -5.29 12.19
CA PRO A 14 -9.91 -5.51 13.35
C PRO A 14 -10.06 -6.92 13.95
N ILE A 15 -9.64 -7.95 13.19
CA ILE A 15 -9.59 -9.34 13.65
C ILE A 15 -8.12 -9.78 13.82
N GLU A 16 -7.88 -10.67 14.75
CA GLU A 16 -6.55 -11.10 15.17
C GLU A 16 -5.70 -11.62 14.00
N LYS A 17 -6.28 -12.47 13.17
CA LYS A 17 -5.57 -13.09 12.03
C LYS A 17 -5.01 -12.04 11.06
N GLN A 18 -5.77 -11.01 10.76
CA GLN A 18 -5.31 -9.92 9.89
C GLN A 18 -4.26 -9.06 10.58
N THR A 19 -4.46 -8.77 11.86
CA THR A 19 -3.53 -7.98 12.66
C THR A 19 -2.16 -8.65 12.72
N GLU A 20 -2.12 -9.95 12.94
CA GLU A 20 -0.89 -10.75 12.94
C GLU A 20 -0.21 -10.73 11.58
N GLU A 21 -0.96 -10.92 10.49
CA GLU A 21 -0.38 -10.91 9.14
C GLU A 21 0.19 -9.54 8.79
N LEU A 22 -0.50 -8.47 9.11
CA LEU A 22 -0.02 -7.11 8.88
C LEU A 22 1.24 -6.82 9.71
N TYR A 23 1.31 -7.33 10.93
CA TYR A 23 2.50 -7.20 11.78
C TYR A 23 3.68 -7.96 11.20
N ARG A 24 3.45 -9.17 10.71
CA ARG A 24 4.48 -9.97 10.03
C ARG A 24 5.03 -9.21 8.82
N GLN A 25 4.17 -8.61 8.01
CA GLN A 25 4.58 -7.82 6.85
C GLN A 25 5.40 -6.60 7.26
N LEU A 26 4.96 -5.89 8.29
CA LEU A 26 5.67 -4.72 8.81
C LEU A 26 7.07 -5.09 9.32
N SER A 27 7.20 -6.22 10.01
CA SER A 27 8.47 -6.73 10.53
C SER A 27 9.47 -7.07 9.42
N ALA A 28 8.97 -7.53 8.26
CA ALA A 28 9.80 -7.95 7.14
C ALA A 28 10.15 -6.81 6.17
N ARG A 29 9.58 -5.63 6.35
CA ARG A 29 9.67 -4.53 5.38
C ARG A 29 10.99 -3.77 5.50
N PRO A 30 11.84 -3.74 4.43
CA PRO A 30 13.14 -3.05 4.47
C PRO A 30 13.04 -1.54 4.22
N HIS A 31 11.95 -1.06 3.60
CA HIS A 31 11.78 0.35 3.24
C HIS A 31 10.59 0.95 3.97
N ASN A 32 10.81 2.06 4.67
CA ASN A 32 9.77 2.76 5.43
C ASN A 32 9.70 4.24 5.05
N ILE A 33 8.48 4.77 5.00
CA ILE A 33 8.23 6.20 4.82
C ILE A 33 8.05 6.86 6.19
N SER A 34 7.27 6.24 7.09
CA SER A 34 6.83 6.85 8.33
C SER A 34 7.40 6.26 9.61
N HIS A 35 8.10 5.10 9.53
CA HIS A 35 8.66 4.44 10.71
C HIS A 35 10.12 4.12 10.53
N THR A 36 10.94 4.38 11.55
CA THR A 36 12.34 3.94 11.63
C THR A 36 12.49 2.71 12.51
N GLU A 37 11.54 2.45 13.41
CA GLU A 37 11.54 1.33 14.33
C GLU A 37 10.23 0.55 14.25
N LEU A 38 10.29 -0.77 14.49
CA LEU A 38 9.11 -1.60 14.56
C LEU A 38 8.35 -1.30 15.86
N PRO A 39 7.07 -0.91 15.80
CA PRO A 39 6.27 -0.73 17.01
C PRO A 39 6.06 -2.07 17.73
N ILE A 40 5.81 -2.03 19.03
CA ILE A 40 5.41 -3.24 19.76
C ILE A 40 4.03 -3.68 19.28
N TYR A 41 3.75 -4.98 19.38
CA TYR A 41 2.52 -5.58 18.84
C TYR A 41 1.24 -4.88 19.33
N GLU A 42 1.17 -4.51 20.62
CA GLU A 42 -0.02 -3.85 21.17
C GLU A 42 -0.29 -2.49 20.52
N LYS A 43 0.74 -1.73 20.22
CA LYS A 43 0.62 -0.45 19.50
C LYS A 43 0.18 -0.66 18.06
N HIS A 44 0.70 -1.69 17.41
CA HIS A 44 0.30 -2.07 16.07
C HIS A 44 -1.19 -2.48 16.03
N LYS A 45 -1.63 -3.25 17.02
CA LYS A 45 -3.03 -3.67 17.16
C LYS A 45 -3.96 -2.47 17.33
N GLU A 46 -3.58 -1.48 18.14
CA GLU A 46 -4.32 -0.22 18.27
C GLU A 46 -4.43 0.49 16.91
N PHE A 47 -3.33 0.54 16.17
CA PHE A 47 -3.31 1.18 14.86
C PHE A 47 -4.24 0.48 13.88
N VAL A 48 -4.20 -0.85 13.82
CA VAL A 48 -5.08 -1.63 12.91
C VAL A 48 -6.56 -1.40 13.28
N THR A 49 -6.86 -1.35 14.58
CA THR A 49 -8.23 -1.13 15.04
C THR A 49 -8.75 0.26 14.69
N ASN A 50 -7.90 1.29 14.76
CA ASN A 50 -8.29 2.69 14.61
C ASN A 50 -7.62 3.38 13.43
N HIS A 51 -7.24 2.65 12.39
CA HIS A 51 -6.47 3.22 11.29
C HIS A 51 -7.22 4.37 10.60
N PRO A 52 -6.48 5.40 10.13
CA PRO A 52 -7.08 6.59 9.53
C PRO A 52 -7.35 6.45 8.03
N TYR A 53 -7.11 5.29 7.44
CA TYR A 53 -7.23 5.09 6.00
C TYR A 53 -8.69 5.08 5.56
N ARG A 54 -8.96 5.55 4.35
CA ARG A 54 -10.26 5.43 3.71
C ARG A 54 -10.63 3.96 3.49
N ALA A 55 -9.65 3.15 3.07
CA ALA A 55 -9.78 1.69 2.94
C ALA A 55 -8.40 1.05 3.02
N TRP A 56 -8.33 -0.13 3.59
CA TRP A 56 -7.07 -0.88 3.75
C TRP A 56 -7.32 -2.34 3.39
N PHE A 57 -6.39 -2.95 2.62
CA PHE A 57 -6.53 -4.31 2.09
C PHE A 57 -5.26 -5.10 2.27
N ILE A 58 -5.39 -6.39 2.58
CA ILE A 58 -4.32 -7.37 2.45
C ILE A 58 -4.42 -7.96 1.04
N ILE A 59 -3.29 -8.08 0.37
CA ILE A 59 -3.22 -8.55 -1.02
C ILE A 59 -2.82 -10.01 -1.02
N TRP A 60 -3.67 -10.85 -1.60
CA TRP A 60 -3.45 -12.29 -1.71
C TRP A 60 -3.37 -12.71 -3.17
N GLN A 61 -2.41 -13.58 -3.47
CA GLN A 61 -2.41 -14.37 -4.70
C GLN A 61 -2.43 -15.83 -4.28
N ASN A 62 -3.50 -16.52 -4.61
CA ASN A 62 -3.79 -17.84 -4.06
C ASN A 62 -3.84 -17.74 -2.53
N LYS A 63 -3.00 -18.45 -1.80
CA LYS A 63 -2.93 -18.42 -0.34
C LYS A 63 -1.71 -17.67 0.19
N ILE A 64 -1.01 -16.94 -0.69
CA ILE A 64 0.21 -16.22 -0.35
C ILE A 64 -0.09 -14.73 -0.25
N ALA A 65 0.26 -14.12 0.88
CA ALA A 65 0.14 -12.68 1.06
C ALA A 65 1.30 -11.98 0.34
N LEU A 66 0.98 -11.13 -0.62
CA LEU A 66 1.96 -10.32 -1.37
C LEU A 66 2.27 -9.00 -0.70
N GLY A 67 1.44 -8.58 0.25
CA GLY A 67 1.58 -7.31 0.93
C GLY A 67 0.24 -6.74 1.34
N ASN A 68 0.20 -5.42 1.45
CA ASN A 68 -1.02 -4.69 1.73
C ASN A 68 -1.05 -3.37 0.97
N ALA A 69 -2.24 -2.83 0.77
CA ALA A 69 -2.44 -1.54 0.11
C ALA A 69 -3.53 -0.78 0.83
N TYR A 70 -3.41 0.54 0.88
CA TYR A 70 -4.43 1.39 1.47
C TYR A 70 -4.68 2.63 0.61
N ILE A 71 -5.88 3.19 0.75
CA ILE A 71 -6.28 4.44 0.11
C ILE A 71 -6.53 5.45 1.23
N GLN A 72 -5.95 6.63 1.09
CA GLN A 72 -6.14 7.72 2.04
C GLN A 72 -7.09 8.78 1.50
N TYR A 73 -7.55 9.66 2.39
CA TYR A 73 -8.48 10.73 2.03
C TYR A 73 -7.85 11.86 1.21
N ASP A 74 -6.51 11.87 1.09
CA ASP A 74 -5.79 12.79 0.18
C ASP A 74 -5.63 12.23 -1.24
N ASN A 75 -6.24 11.05 -1.51
CA ASN A 75 -6.13 10.27 -2.73
C ASN A 75 -4.80 9.52 -2.89
N SER A 76 -3.95 9.49 -1.87
CA SER A 76 -2.75 8.66 -1.93
C SER A 76 -3.09 7.18 -1.78
N ILE A 77 -2.34 6.35 -2.50
CA ILE A 77 -2.37 4.89 -2.37
C ILE A 77 -1.06 4.47 -1.73
N GLY A 78 -1.13 3.77 -0.60
CA GLY A 78 0.01 3.11 0.01
C GLY A 78 0.16 1.71 -0.57
N LEU A 79 1.35 1.36 -1.01
CA LEU A 79 1.62 0.07 -1.64
C LEU A 79 2.82 -0.57 -0.93
N ASN A 80 2.52 -1.50 -0.04
CA ASN A 80 3.52 -2.19 0.79
C ASN A 80 3.57 -3.66 0.40
N CYS A 81 4.40 -3.99 -0.59
CA CYS A 81 4.48 -5.32 -1.16
C CYS A 81 5.88 -5.91 -0.99
N VAL A 82 5.97 -7.24 -1.12
CA VAL A 82 7.25 -7.93 -1.19
C VAL A 82 8.09 -7.41 -2.36
N ASP A 83 9.43 -7.46 -2.22
CA ASP A 83 10.34 -6.93 -3.25
C ASP A 83 10.20 -7.67 -4.59
N GLU A 84 9.82 -8.95 -4.54
CA GLU A 84 9.66 -9.79 -5.73
C GLU A 84 8.37 -9.51 -6.51
N ILE A 85 7.53 -8.58 -6.06
CA ILE A 85 6.29 -8.27 -6.76
C ILE A 85 6.56 -7.87 -8.21
N SER A 86 5.80 -8.44 -9.14
CA SER A 86 5.96 -8.16 -10.57
C SER A 86 5.15 -6.95 -11.01
N GLU A 87 5.54 -6.39 -12.15
CA GLU A 87 4.79 -5.29 -12.79
C GLU A 87 3.34 -5.70 -13.08
N LEU A 88 3.12 -6.94 -13.51
CA LEU A 88 1.77 -7.45 -13.77
C LEU A 88 0.94 -7.52 -12.48
N GLN A 89 1.54 -7.96 -11.39
CA GLN A 89 0.85 -8.00 -10.09
C GLN A 89 0.49 -6.59 -9.61
N ILE A 90 1.40 -5.64 -9.76
CA ILE A 90 1.15 -4.23 -9.41
C ILE A 90 -0.03 -3.69 -10.24
N LYS A 91 -0.03 -3.95 -11.56
CA LYS A 91 -1.15 -3.53 -12.43
C LYS A 91 -2.48 -4.12 -11.97
N LYS A 92 -2.51 -5.40 -11.59
CA LYS A 92 -3.72 -6.04 -11.07
C LYS A 92 -4.21 -5.38 -9.79
N ILE A 93 -3.31 -5.07 -8.86
CA ILE A 93 -3.65 -4.39 -7.61
C ILE A 93 -4.27 -3.03 -7.91
N LEU A 94 -3.61 -2.21 -8.72
CA LEU A 94 -4.08 -0.87 -9.05
C LEU A 94 -5.42 -0.92 -9.79
N ASN A 95 -5.60 -1.86 -10.72
CA ASN A 95 -6.86 -2.01 -11.42
C ASN A 95 -8.01 -2.39 -10.47
N LEU A 96 -7.77 -3.29 -9.52
CA LEU A 96 -8.78 -3.66 -8.53
C LEU A 96 -9.15 -2.48 -7.63
N LEU A 97 -8.16 -1.73 -7.14
CA LEU A 97 -8.40 -0.57 -6.30
C LEU A 97 -9.20 0.51 -7.05
N THR A 98 -8.80 0.81 -8.29
CA THR A 98 -9.42 1.89 -9.08
C THR A 98 -10.74 1.46 -9.71
N SER A 99 -11.06 0.18 -9.76
CA SER A 99 -12.38 -0.28 -10.18
C SER A 99 -13.44 -0.09 -9.09
N GLU A 100 -13.04 -0.12 -7.82
CA GLU A 100 -13.96 0.02 -6.69
C GLU A 100 -13.99 1.42 -6.08
N PHE A 101 -12.91 2.17 -6.21
CA PHE A 101 -12.77 3.50 -5.61
C PHE A 101 -12.48 4.54 -6.67
N GLN A 102 -13.16 5.65 -6.59
CA GLN A 102 -12.86 6.84 -7.38
C GLN A 102 -12.04 7.81 -6.51
N PRO A 103 -11.11 8.58 -7.10
CA PRO A 103 -10.45 9.63 -6.34
C PRO A 103 -11.49 10.63 -5.85
N LEU A 104 -11.30 11.14 -4.65
CA LEU A 104 -12.14 12.20 -4.12
C LEU A 104 -11.87 13.48 -4.89
N ASP A 105 -12.88 14.38 -4.93
CA ASP A 105 -12.80 15.63 -5.67
C ASP A 105 -11.61 16.49 -5.23
N PRO A 106 -10.97 17.22 -6.14
CA PRO A 106 -9.86 18.09 -5.77
C PRO A 106 -10.28 19.19 -4.81
N VAL A 107 -9.38 19.49 -3.86
CA VAL A 107 -9.53 20.62 -2.95
C VAL A 107 -8.26 21.45 -3.07
N PRO A 108 -8.33 22.72 -3.54
CA PRO A 108 -7.14 23.55 -3.74
C PRO A 108 -6.24 23.57 -2.49
N SER A 109 -4.95 23.39 -2.70
CA SER A 109 -3.89 23.34 -1.67
C SER A 109 -3.95 22.17 -0.71
N LEU A 110 -4.95 21.28 -0.80
CA LEU A 110 -5.12 20.13 0.10
C LEU A 110 -5.07 18.79 -0.62
N ARG A 111 -5.69 18.70 -1.79
CA ARG A 111 -5.84 17.41 -2.46
C ARG A 111 -5.97 17.58 -3.96
N ILE A 112 -5.15 16.87 -4.73
CA ILE A 112 -5.35 16.71 -6.17
C ILE A 112 -6.48 15.71 -6.41
N GLY A 113 -7.21 15.82 -7.51
CA GLY A 113 -8.34 14.95 -7.85
C GLY A 113 -7.93 13.66 -8.56
N LYS A 114 -6.73 13.15 -8.27
CA LYS A 114 -6.16 11.93 -8.87
C LYS A 114 -5.51 11.08 -7.81
N PHE A 115 -5.51 9.77 -8.02
CA PHE A 115 -4.71 8.88 -7.19
C PHE A 115 -3.22 9.07 -7.45
N PHE A 116 -2.42 8.95 -6.40
CA PHE A 116 -0.96 8.98 -6.49
C PHE A 116 -0.36 8.03 -5.45
N ILE A 117 0.88 7.61 -5.66
CA ILE A 117 1.57 6.65 -4.79
C ILE A 117 2.82 7.30 -4.22
N ASN A 118 2.98 7.26 -2.90
CA ASN A 118 4.20 7.69 -2.21
C ASN A 118 5.11 6.49 -2.00
N ILE A 119 6.35 6.58 -2.44
CA ILE A 119 7.35 5.52 -2.35
C ILE A 119 8.57 6.05 -1.59
N ALA A 120 9.11 5.23 -0.68
CA ALA A 120 10.35 5.58 -0.01
C ALA A 120 11.47 5.81 -1.05
N SER A 121 12.27 6.86 -0.87
CA SER A 121 13.33 7.22 -1.82
C SER A 121 14.37 6.10 -2.00
N SER A 122 14.54 5.24 -1.00
CA SER A 122 15.43 4.08 -1.05
C SER A 122 14.87 2.90 -1.85
N ASN A 123 13.57 2.87 -2.14
CA ASN A 123 12.93 1.75 -2.84
C ASN A 123 12.99 1.95 -4.35
N ILE A 124 14.20 1.84 -4.91
CA ILE A 124 14.46 2.06 -6.33
C ILE A 124 13.73 1.04 -7.20
N GLN A 125 13.67 -0.22 -6.77
CA GLN A 125 13.02 -1.28 -7.54
C GLN A 125 11.54 -0.98 -7.81
N LEU A 126 10.81 -0.57 -6.79
CA LEU A 126 9.40 -0.25 -6.95
C LEU A 126 9.20 1.00 -7.81
N GLN A 127 10.05 2.02 -7.64
CA GLN A 127 10.03 3.22 -8.49
C GLN A 127 10.15 2.85 -9.97
N GLU A 128 11.11 1.99 -10.31
CA GLU A 128 11.33 1.55 -11.69
C GLU A 128 10.15 0.76 -12.24
N LYS A 129 9.56 -0.13 -11.43
CA LYS A 129 8.38 -0.89 -11.82
C LYS A 129 7.18 0.01 -12.10
N LEU A 130 6.95 1.03 -11.26
CA LEU A 130 5.86 1.99 -11.47
C LEU A 130 6.04 2.80 -12.75
N LYS A 131 7.25 3.27 -13.02
CA LYS A 131 7.56 3.97 -14.26
C LYS A 131 7.35 3.07 -15.47
N SER A 132 7.78 1.82 -15.38
CA SER A 132 7.64 0.84 -16.45
C SER A 132 6.18 0.57 -16.82
N ILE A 133 5.27 0.61 -15.88
CA ILE A 133 3.83 0.43 -16.16
C ILE A 133 3.11 1.74 -16.47
N GLY A 134 3.83 2.84 -16.61
CA GLY A 134 3.30 4.10 -17.14
C GLY A 134 3.01 5.19 -16.11
N LEU A 135 3.34 4.98 -14.83
CA LEU A 135 3.19 6.05 -13.84
C LEU A 135 4.31 7.08 -14.00
N ILE A 136 3.99 8.33 -13.71
CA ILE A 136 4.91 9.47 -13.87
C ILE A 136 5.20 10.06 -12.50
N GLU A 137 6.47 10.27 -12.18
CA GLU A 137 6.86 10.95 -10.94
C GLU A 137 6.33 12.39 -10.95
N SER A 138 5.61 12.76 -9.89
CA SER A 138 4.95 14.07 -9.80
C SER A 138 5.50 14.97 -8.72
N GLN A 139 6.15 14.42 -7.68
CA GLN A 139 6.63 15.22 -6.56
C GLN A 139 7.75 14.53 -5.81
N ARG A 140 8.51 15.30 -5.02
CA ARG A 140 9.54 14.81 -4.10
C ARG A 140 9.37 15.48 -2.76
N SER A 141 9.66 14.76 -1.68
CA SER A 141 9.58 15.27 -0.33
C SER A 141 10.96 15.37 0.29
N PHE A 142 11.22 16.47 1.01
CA PHE A 142 12.47 16.70 1.71
C PHE A 142 12.19 16.97 3.18
N ILE A 143 12.85 16.21 4.05
CA ILE A 143 12.66 16.33 5.49
C ILE A 143 13.59 17.40 6.05
N HIS A 144 13.05 18.30 6.86
CA HIS A 144 13.82 19.28 7.60
C HIS A 144 13.98 18.76 9.02
N ASP A 145 15.11 18.10 9.27
CA ASP A 145 15.44 17.49 10.56
C ASP A 145 16.73 18.14 11.11
N LEU A 146 16.63 19.43 11.43
CA LEU A 146 17.76 20.22 11.90
C LEU A 146 17.62 20.61 13.36
#